data_4e297e7080521cdb1c6db9c6bf095fd4
#
_entry.id   4e297e7080521cdb1c6db9c6bf095fd4
#
_cell.length_a   1.000
_cell.length_b   1.000
_cell.length_c   1.000
_cell.angle_alpha   90.00
_cell.angle_beta   90.00
_cell.angle_gamma   90.00
#
_symmetry.space_group_name_H-M   'P 1'
#
loop_
_entity.id
_entity.type
_entity.pdbx_description
1 polymer ?
#
loop_
_entity_poly.entity_id
_entity_poly.type
_entity_poly.pdbx_seq_one_letter_code
_entity_poly.pdbx_strand_id
1 'polypeptide(L)'
;MKPDDLIRAALVDAARELGAPDTITAVLERPRDPANGDWSTNLAMMLAKPLAEKPRVIAARLVDRLDLGAAGVSRVDIAGPGFINFYLAAGANASGLASIVAQGDEYGRNESGAGQRVVVEFVSANPTGPLHVGHGRQAVLGDAISALLEWTGWKVSREYYYNDAGVQIQNLAASVVVRLRELAGHPLEFPEGWYQGEYVLDVARAYIADRGARDAQELLEREMPPELLGSFQNDPVALAPAILDFVRTHPEFVRVAVDELRKTQDRDLKAFGLVFDTYFLESSLYASGSARAIAPVLGGDAGESAVDATVRALVASGNSYEEDGALWLRTTEFGDDKNRVMRKRDGTYTYFLPDVAYHVSKWGRGFTRAINVQGTDHHGTTARVRAGLQALQVGIPAGYPEYVLHNLVKLMKAGEEMKFSKRSGSIVTLEELIAEVGRDAVRYFFSMRKAESELVFDIDLARAQSEENPVYYIQMAHARLCGIFRVGGIDPASLNASNVDFDALVEPEERELVKALLDFPAVLAGAAEALEPHRIASYLHDTSQLVHTWYHKHHVLDQPAALMNARLFLALASRIVLRNGLTVLGIAAPERM
;
A
#
# COMPACT_ATOMS: atom_id res chain seq x y z
N MET A 1 9.85 -25.93 -17.34
CA MET A 1 9.89 -26.03 -15.87
C MET A 1 11.17 -25.36 -15.41
N LYS A 2 11.16 -24.60 -14.34
CA LYS A 2 12.40 -23.92 -13.85
C LYS A 2 13.35 -24.94 -13.22
N PRO A 3 14.69 -24.67 -13.21
CA PRO A 3 15.65 -25.58 -12.59
C PRO A 3 15.31 -25.94 -11.13
N ASP A 4 14.89 -24.97 -10.33
CA ASP A 4 14.49 -25.18 -8.94
C ASP A 4 13.26 -26.09 -8.78
N ASP A 5 12.25 -25.97 -9.68
CA ASP A 5 11.10 -26.86 -9.68
C ASP A 5 11.51 -28.32 -9.98
N LEU A 6 12.43 -28.50 -10.93
CA LEU A 6 12.95 -29.81 -11.30
C LEU A 6 13.80 -30.42 -10.17
N ILE A 7 14.66 -29.62 -9.53
CA ILE A 7 15.44 -30.06 -8.37
C ILE A 7 14.51 -30.45 -7.22
N ARG A 8 13.49 -29.64 -6.96
CA ARG A 8 12.52 -29.89 -5.89
C ARG A 8 11.73 -31.18 -6.12
N ALA A 9 11.28 -31.41 -7.36
CA ALA A 9 10.59 -32.64 -7.74
C ALA A 9 11.49 -33.86 -7.55
N ALA A 10 12.73 -33.82 -8.07
CA ALA A 10 13.71 -34.90 -7.92
C ALA A 10 14.02 -35.20 -6.46
N LEU A 11 14.16 -34.18 -5.60
CA LEU A 11 14.37 -34.34 -4.15
C LEU A 11 13.20 -35.04 -3.46
N VAL A 12 11.97 -34.67 -3.80
CA VAL A 12 10.76 -35.29 -3.23
C VAL A 12 10.64 -36.72 -3.66
N ASP A 13 10.90 -37.04 -4.92
CA ASP A 13 10.85 -38.41 -5.45
C ASP A 13 11.94 -39.26 -4.82
N ALA A 14 13.18 -38.77 -4.74
CA ALA A 14 14.27 -39.45 -4.06
C ALA A 14 13.98 -39.69 -2.55
N ALA A 15 13.34 -38.74 -1.87
CA ALA A 15 12.94 -38.87 -0.47
C ALA A 15 11.87 -39.96 -0.30
N ARG A 16 10.88 -40.02 -1.19
CA ARG A 16 9.85 -41.07 -1.18
C ARG A 16 10.44 -42.47 -1.38
N GLU A 17 11.40 -42.61 -2.28
CA GLU A 17 12.12 -43.88 -2.48
C GLU A 17 12.92 -44.33 -1.23
N LEU A 18 13.32 -43.37 -0.38
CA LEU A 18 13.96 -43.64 0.89
C LEU A 18 12.98 -43.97 2.02
N GLY A 19 11.68 -43.94 1.78
CA GLY A 19 10.62 -44.18 2.75
C GLY A 19 10.22 -42.94 3.55
N ALA A 20 10.45 -41.76 3.03
CA ALA A 20 9.96 -40.51 3.65
C ALA A 20 8.41 -40.46 3.65
N PRO A 21 7.79 -39.79 4.62
CA PRO A 21 6.34 -39.57 4.62
C PRO A 21 5.86 -38.82 3.36
N ASP A 22 4.66 -39.14 2.86
CA ASP A 22 4.06 -38.49 1.69
C ASP A 22 3.85 -36.98 1.85
N THR A 23 3.81 -36.50 3.10
CA THR A 23 3.67 -35.06 3.43
C THR A 23 4.97 -34.28 3.33
N ILE A 24 6.10 -34.92 2.98
CA ILE A 24 7.40 -34.26 2.89
C ILE A 24 7.43 -33.27 1.73
N THR A 25 7.92 -32.09 2.00
CA THR A 25 8.20 -31.06 1.00
C THR A 25 9.68 -30.72 1.02
N ALA A 26 10.28 -30.59 -0.15
CA ALA A 26 11.67 -30.15 -0.27
C ALA A 26 11.70 -28.60 -0.35
N VAL A 27 12.31 -27.97 0.63
CA VAL A 27 12.58 -26.53 0.60
C VAL A 27 13.94 -26.33 -0.03
N LEU A 28 13.99 -25.47 -1.05
CA LEU A 28 15.22 -24.98 -1.67
C LEU A 28 15.42 -23.52 -1.29
N GLU A 29 16.62 -23.21 -0.84
CA GLU A 29 17.03 -21.86 -0.46
C GLU A 29 18.27 -21.44 -1.24
N ARG A 30 18.42 -20.14 -1.51
CA ARG A 30 19.67 -19.62 -2.06
C ARG A 30 20.66 -19.45 -0.92
N PRO A 31 21.87 -20.05 -1.03
CA PRO A 31 22.92 -19.84 -0.03
C PRO A 31 23.31 -18.35 0.04
N ARG A 32 23.60 -17.87 1.24
CA ARG A 32 24.13 -16.49 1.42
C ARG A 32 25.51 -16.31 0.81
N ASP A 33 26.33 -17.38 0.86
CA ASP A 33 27.65 -17.41 0.24
C ASP A 33 27.55 -18.13 -1.10
N PRO A 34 27.81 -17.46 -2.23
CA PRO A 34 27.78 -18.04 -3.56
C PRO A 34 28.72 -19.26 -3.72
N ALA A 35 29.75 -19.39 -2.90
CA ALA A 35 30.62 -20.55 -2.89
C ALA A 35 29.87 -21.85 -2.54
N ASN A 36 28.71 -21.76 -1.93
CA ASN A 36 27.85 -22.90 -1.57
C ASN A 36 26.81 -23.25 -2.66
N GLY A 37 26.99 -22.77 -3.89
CA GLY A 37 26.14 -23.11 -5.03
C GLY A 37 24.98 -22.17 -5.30
N ASP A 38 24.14 -22.55 -6.26
CA ASP A 38 22.98 -21.78 -6.69
C ASP A 38 21.75 -22.05 -5.82
N TRP A 39 21.62 -23.29 -5.34
CA TRP A 39 20.55 -23.75 -4.46
C TRP A 39 21.08 -24.65 -3.36
N SER A 40 20.45 -24.64 -2.20
CA SER A 40 20.75 -25.52 -1.08
C SER A 40 19.46 -26.04 -0.45
N THR A 41 19.52 -27.27 0.09
CA THR A 41 18.41 -27.83 0.86
C THR A 41 18.91 -28.47 2.16
N ASN A 42 18.08 -28.38 3.19
CA ASN A 42 18.25 -29.06 4.49
C ASN A 42 17.42 -30.34 4.61
N LEU A 43 16.86 -30.84 3.49
CA LEU A 43 15.93 -31.98 3.47
C LEU A 43 16.47 -33.20 4.21
N ALA A 44 17.76 -33.50 4.05
CA ALA A 44 18.38 -34.65 4.74
C ALA A 44 18.33 -34.49 6.28
N MET A 45 18.43 -33.27 6.81
CA MET A 45 18.29 -33.00 8.25
C MET A 45 16.84 -33.15 8.71
N MET A 46 15.88 -32.75 7.89
CA MET A 46 14.45 -32.95 8.19
C MET A 46 14.09 -34.43 8.22
N LEU A 47 14.70 -35.23 7.36
CA LEU A 47 14.48 -36.67 7.26
C LEU A 47 15.21 -37.51 8.33
N ALA A 48 16.14 -36.93 9.09
CA ALA A 48 16.96 -37.65 10.08
C ALA A 48 16.11 -38.37 11.13
N LYS A 49 15.08 -37.70 11.64
CA LYS A 49 14.18 -38.29 12.64
C LYS A 49 13.21 -39.33 12.04
N PRO A 50 12.52 -39.07 10.94
CA PRO A 50 11.63 -40.01 10.27
C PRO A 50 12.34 -41.33 9.85
N LEU A 51 13.56 -41.21 9.31
CA LEU A 51 14.32 -42.37 8.81
C LEU A 51 15.26 -43.00 9.87
N ALA A 52 15.34 -42.40 11.08
CA ALA A 52 16.23 -42.84 12.17
C ALA A 52 17.71 -42.99 11.72
N GLU A 53 18.19 -42.10 10.83
CA GLU A 53 19.50 -42.15 10.22
C GLU A 53 20.22 -40.79 10.33
N LYS A 54 21.57 -40.79 10.26
CA LYS A 54 22.36 -39.55 10.32
C LYS A 54 22.10 -38.68 9.08
N PRO A 55 21.90 -37.35 9.20
CA PRO A 55 21.57 -36.49 8.06
C PRO A 55 22.57 -36.59 6.90
N ARG A 56 23.86 -36.69 7.18
CA ARG A 56 24.89 -36.78 6.13
C ARG A 56 24.82 -38.09 5.33
N VAL A 57 24.36 -39.17 5.96
CA VAL A 57 24.16 -40.47 5.28
C VAL A 57 22.90 -40.37 4.39
N ILE A 58 21.84 -39.77 4.92
CA ILE A 58 20.62 -39.50 4.14
C ILE A 58 20.93 -38.58 2.94
N ALA A 59 21.74 -37.53 3.14
CA ALA A 59 22.15 -36.63 2.05
C ALA A 59 22.86 -37.39 0.92
N ALA A 60 23.80 -38.29 1.25
CA ALA A 60 24.48 -39.13 0.27
C ALA A 60 23.49 -40.04 -0.49
N ARG A 61 22.58 -40.69 0.24
CA ARG A 61 21.56 -41.57 -0.35
C ARG A 61 20.55 -40.83 -1.21
N LEU A 62 20.22 -39.58 -0.87
CA LEU A 62 19.41 -38.69 -1.72
C LEU A 62 20.16 -38.38 -3.01
N VAL A 63 21.40 -37.86 -2.91
CA VAL A 63 22.21 -37.45 -4.08
C VAL A 63 22.39 -38.61 -5.05
N ASP A 64 22.62 -39.81 -4.57
CA ASP A 64 22.78 -41.03 -5.41
C ASP A 64 21.50 -41.37 -6.24
N ARG A 65 20.34 -40.83 -5.86
CA ARG A 65 19.04 -41.07 -6.53
C ARG A 65 18.54 -39.91 -7.36
N LEU A 66 19.22 -38.76 -7.29
CA LEU A 66 18.76 -37.60 -8.02
C LEU A 66 19.00 -37.72 -9.52
N ASP A 67 17.95 -37.63 -10.31
CA ASP A 67 18.06 -37.35 -11.75
C ASP A 67 17.94 -35.85 -11.98
N LEU A 68 19.07 -35.19 -12.21
CA LEU A 68 19.19 -33.75 -12.35
C LEU A 68 19.56 -33.30 -13.77
N GLY A 69 19.59 -34.22 -14.74
CA GLY A 69 19.97 -33.89 -16.12
C GLY A 69 19.10 -32.80 -16.74
N ALA A 70 17.78 -32.89 -16.54
CA ALA A 70 16.83 -31.88 -17.04
C ALA A 70 16.90 -30.55 -16.28
N ALA A 71 17.44 -30.54 -15.04
CA ALA A 71 17.55 -29.33 -14.22
C ALA A 71 18.82 -28.50 -14.52
N GLY A 72 19.70 -29.00 -15.40
CA GLY A 72 20.94 -28.31 -15.76
C GLY A 72 21.93 -28.19 -14.59
N VAL A 73 21.89 -29.10 -13.63
CA VAL A 73 22.83 -29.14 -12.49
C VAL A 73 24.16 -29.70 -12.96
N SER A 74 25.23 -28.95 -12.78
CA SER A 74 26.60 -29.36 -13.15
C SER A 74 27.34 -30.06 -12.01
N ARG A 75 27.00 -29.77 -10.76
CA ARG A 75 27.65 -30.33 -9.57
C ARG A 75 26.71 -30.31 -8.37
N VAL A 76 26.81 -31.31 -7.51
CA VAL A 76 26.13 -31.41 -6.23
C VAL A 76 27.17 -31.67 -5.14
N ASP A 77 27.15 -30.88 -4.07
CA ASP A 77 28.05 -31.07 -2.92
C ASP A 77 27.23 -31.28 -1.63
N ILE A 78 27.77 -32.10 -0.72
CA ILE A 78 27.20 -32.27 0.61
C ILE A 78 28.05 -31.49 1.62
N ALA A 79 27.47 -30.46 2.21
CA ALA A 79 28.13 -29.55 3.13
C ALA A 79 27.64 -29.71 4.59
N GLY A 80 28.53 -29.40 5.54
CA GLY A 80 28.20 -29.37 6.97
C GLY A 80 27.51 -30.62 7.48
N PRO A 81 26.42 -30.50 8.28
CA PRO A 81 25.73 -31.65 8.89
C PRO A 81 24.86 -32.44 7.89
N GLY A 82 24.71 -32.01 6.64
CA GLY A 82 23.89 -32.72 5.64
C GLY A 82 23.10 -31.74 4.72
N PHE A 83 23.58 -30.52 4.54
CA PHE A 83 23.09 -29.65 3.46
C PHE A 83 23.48 -30.25 2.11
N ILE A 84 22.60 -30.18 1.13
CA ILE A 84 22.85 -30.55 -0.25
C ILE A 84 22.85 -29.27 -1.07
N ASN A 85 23.99 -28.96 -1.69
CA ASN A 85 24.21 -27.76 -2.47
C ASN A 85 24.27 -28.11 -3.95
N PHE A 86 23.52 -27.38 -4.76
CA PHE A 86 23.40 -27.59 -6.20
C PHE A 86 24.07 -26.42 -6.96
N TYR A 87 24.91 -26.76 -7.92
CA TYR A 87 25.57 -25.80 -8.81
C TYR A 87 25.03 -26.01 -10.22
N LEU A 88 24.45 -24.97 -10.79
CA LEU A 88 23.89 -25.04 -12.14
C LEU A 88 25.01 -24.85 -13.19
N ALA A 89 24.82 -25.43 -14.35
CA ALA A 89 25.65 -25.14 -15.51
C ALA A 89 25.47 -23.65 -15.91
N ALA A 90 26.49 -23.07 -16.55
CA ALA A 90 26.51 -21.63 -16.88
C ALA A 90 25.24 -21.18 -17.63
N GLY A 91 24.77 -21.94 -18.59
CA GLY A 91 23.60 -21.61 -19.40
C GLY A 91 22.26 -21.99 -18.78
N ALA A 92 22.23 -22.83 -17.75
CA ALA A 92 20.96 -23.32 -17.15
C ALA A 92 20.11 -22.21 -16.54
N ASN A 93 20.73 -21.27 -15.83
CA ASN A 93 20.07 -20.06 -15.33
C ASN A 93 19.78 -19.07 -16.46
N ALA A 94 20.73 -18.87 -17.38
CA ALA A 94 20.60 -17.86 -18.41
C ALA A 94 19.47 -18.18 -19.42
N SER A 95 19.13 -19.45 -19.61
CA SER A 95 17.92 -19.83 -20.39
C SER A 95 16.63 -19.29 -19.81
N GLY A 96 16.57 -19.00 -18.51
CA GLY A 96 15.44 -18.35 -17.85
C GLY A 96 15.18 -16.91 -18.34
N LEU A 97 16.18 -16.24 -18.92
CA LEU A 97 16.02 -14.92 -19.55
C LEU A 97 15.00 -14.96 -20.69
N ALA A 98 14.92 -16.08 -21.42
CA ALA A 98 13.91 -16.27 -22.46
C ALA A 98 12.49 -16.17 -21.92
N SER A 99 12.24 -16.69 -20.73
CA SER A 99 10.94 -16.59 -20.06
C SER A 99 10.62 -15.15 -19.64
N ILE A 100 11.61 -14.38 -19.17
CA ILE A 100 11.44 -12.96 -18.82
C ILE A 100 10.99 -12.19 -20.07
N VAL A 101 11.69 -12.34 -21.17
CA VAL A 101 11.42 -11.62 -22.40
C VAL A 101 10.07 -12.04 -23.00
N ALA A 102 9.75 -13.34 -22.99
CA ALA A 102 8.49 -13.86 -23.53
C ALA A 102 7.27 -13.37 -22.73
N GLN A 103 7.37 -13.24 -21.41
CA GLN A 103 6.30 -12.73 -20.55
C GLN A 103 6.22 -11.20 -20.55
N GLY A 104 7.34 -10.50 -20.79
CA GLY A 104 7.37 -9.04 -20.87
C GLY A 104 6.74 -8.37 -19.63
N ASP A 105 5.69 -7.58 -19.83
CA ASP A 105 5.01 -6.84 -18.77
C ASP A 105 4.28 -7.74 -17.74
N GLU A 106 4.06 -9.01 -18.09
CA GLU A 106 3.41 -9.99 -17.19
C GLU A 106 4.44 -10.76 -16.34
N TYR A 107 5.75 -10.59 -16.59
CA TYR A 107 6.77 -11.30 -15.82
C TYR A 107 6.77 -10.88 -14.36
N GLY A 108 6.63 -11.83 -13.48
CA GLY A 108 6.47 -11.67 -12.02
C GLY A 108 5.05 -11.93 -11.53
N ARG A 109 4.04 -11.83 -12.40
CA ARG A 109 2.66 -12.12 -12.04
C ARG A 109 2.44 -13.60 -11.71
N ASN A 110 1.49 -13.86 -10.81
CA ASN A 110 1.05 -15.20 -10.46
C ASN A 110 -0.42 -15.20 -10.03
N GLU A 111 -0.99 -16.38 -9.83
CA GLU A 111 -2.41 -16.58 -9.52
C GLU A 111 -2.64 -17.03 -8.05
N SER A 112 -1.74 -16.68 -7.11
CA SER A 112 -1.86 -17.12 -5.71
C SER A 112 -3.14 -16.59 -5.03
N GLY A 113 -3.65 -15.44 -5.45
CA GLY A 113 -4.92 -14.87 -5.01
C GLY A 113 -6.16 -15.56 -5.59
N ALA A 114 -6.00 -16.43 -6.61
CA ALA A 114 -7.06 -17.23 -7.24
C ALA A 114 -8.32 -16.43 -7.60
N GLY A 115 -8.20 -15.17 -7.96
CA GLY A 115 -9.30 -14.28 -8.30
C GLY A 115 -10.20 -13.89 -7.12
N GLN A 116 -9.78 -14.16 -5.88
CA GLN A 116 -10.52 -13.75 -4.69
C GLN A 116 -10.57 -12.22 -4.56
N ARG A 117 -11.64 -11.73 -3.93
CA ARG A 117 -11.86 -10.29 -3.77
C ARG A 117 -11.23 -9.78 -2.48
N VAL A 118 -10.57 -8.64 -2.57
CA VAL A 118 -10.01 -7.90 -1.43
C VAL A 118 -10.35 -6.42 -1.54
N VAL A 119 -10.69 -5.78 -0.44
CA VAL A 119 -10.79 -4.33 -0.36
C VAL A 119 -9.58 -3.78 0.40
N VAL A 120 -8.92 -2.78 -0.17
CA VAL A 120 -7.83 -2.04 0.46
C VAL A 120 -8.32 -0.62 0.71
N GLU A 121 -8.47 -0.28 1.99
CA GLU A 121 -8.83 1.06 2.44
C GLU A 121 -7.58 1.83 2.83
N PHE A 122 -7.42 3.02 2.28
CA PHE A 122 -6.25 3.86 2.58
C PHE A 122 -6.52 5.34 2.30
N VAL A 123 -5.68 6.20 2.82
CA VAL A 123 -5.83 7.66 2.91
C VAL A 123 -6.95 8.03 3.89
N SER A 124 -8.21 7.81 3.54
CA SER A 124 -9.41 8.03 4.37
C SER A 124 -9.32 9.30 5.22
N ALA A 125 -8.81 10.39 4.61
CA ALA A 125 -8.66 11.68 5.26
C ALA A 125 -10.01 12.40 5.34
N ASN A 126 -10.28 13.02 6.48
CA ASN A 126 -11.49 13.83 6.63
C ASN A 126 -11.45 15.01 5.65
N PRO A 127 -12.58 15.41 5.05
CA PRO A 127 -12.66 16.53 4.12
C PRO A 127 -12.65 17.87 4.89
N THR A 128 -11.60 18.07 5.70
CA THR A 128 -11.42 19.27 6.55
C THR A 128 -10.19 20.08 6.17
N GLY A 129 -9.48 19.68 5.12
CA GLY A 129 -8.31 20.38 4.60
C GLY A 129 -7.61 19.61 3.48
N PRO A 130 -6.53 20.18 2.92
CA PRO A 130 -5.72 19.53 1.90
C PRO A 130 -5.00 18.29 2.49
N LEU A 131 -4.57 17.39 1.59
CA LEU A 131 -3.75 16.25 1.98
C LEU A 131 -2.35 16.71 2.39
N HIS A 132 -1.82 16.13 3.45
CA HIS A 132 -0.47 16.38 3.95
C HIS A 132 0.43 15.15 3.80
N VAL A 133 1.71 15.28 4.08
CA VAL A 133 2.73 14.23 3.92
C VAL A 133 2.38 12.90 4.59
N GLY A 134 1.69 12.90 5.74
CA GLY A 134 1.24 11.67 6.40
C GLY A 134 0.21 10.91 5.55
N HIS A 135 -0.75 11.63 4.93
CA HIS A 135 -1.69 11.05 3.97
C HIS A 135 -0.96 10.55 2.72
N GLY A 136 0.10 11.24 2.27
CA GLY A 136 0.93 10.82 1.14
C GLY A 136 1.60 9.46 1.38
N ARG A 137 2.15 9.22 2.58
CA ARG A 137 2.73 7.92 2.93
C ARG A 137 1.69 6.82 2.93
N GLN A 138 0.53 7.09 3.52
CA GLN A 138 -0.59 6.16 3.55
C GLN A 138 -1.08 5.81 2.13
N ALA A 139 -1.16 6.83 1.26
CA ALA A 139 -1.53 6.70 -0.13
C ALA A 139 -0.58 5.77 -0.91
N VAL A 140 0.73 5.97 -0.77
CA VAL A 140 1.74 5.14 -1.44
C VAL A 140 1.72 3.70 -0.95
N LEU A 141 1.63 3.49 0.37
CA LEU A 141 1.58 2.15 0.94
C LEU A 141 0.32 1.40 0.48
N GLY A 142 -0.85 2.05 0.54
CA GLY A 142 -2.12 1.44 0.12
C GLY A 142 -2.16 1.09 -1.36
N ASP A 143 -1.66 1.99 -2.22
CA ASP A 143 -1.61 1.76 -3.65
C ASP A 143 -0.60 0.66 -4.04
N ALA A 144 0.59 0.67 -3.46
CA ALA A 144 1.60 -0.37 -3.72
C ALA A 144 1.16 -1.75 -3.18
N ILE A 145 0.48 -1.83 -2.02
CA ILE A 145 -0.13 -3.06 -1.52
C ILE A 145 -1.22 -3.53 -2.48
N SER A 146 -2.05 -2.63 -2.97
CA SER A 146 -3.09 -2.94 -3.97
C SER A 146 -2.48 -3.51 -5.24
N ALA A 147 -1.42 -2.89 -5.76
CA ALA A 147 -0.70 -3.36 -6.94
C ALA A 147 -0.06 -4.74 -6.71
N LEU A 148 0.60 -4.98 -5.56
CA LEU A 148 1.16 -6.29 -5.20
C LEU A 148 0.08 -7.39 -5.20
N LEU A 149 -1.09 -7.11 -4.67
CA LEU A 149 -2.21 -8.04 -4.65
C LEU A 149 -2.77 -8.29 -6.07
N GLU A 150 -2.89 -7.27 -6.90
CA GLU A 150 -3.29 -7.41 -8.31
C GLU A 150 -2.28 -8.26 -9.09
N TRP A 151 -0.98 -8.04 -8.86
CA TRP A 151 0.09 -8.83 -9.50
C TRP A 151 0.09 -10.30 -9.04
N THR A 152 -0.53 -10.61 -7.91
CA THR A 152 -0.68 -11.97 -7.38
C THR A 152 -2.09 -12.56 -7.58
N GLY A 153 -2.88 -11.99 -8.51
CA GLY A 153 -4.16 -12.57 -8.96
C GLY A 153 -5.37 -12.27 -8.06
N TRP A 154 -5.27 -11.29 -7.14
CA TRP A 154 -6.42 -10.81 -6.38
C TRP A 154 -7.24 -9.81 -7.20
N LYS A 155 -8.55 -9.81 -6.98
CA LYS A 155 -9.45 -8.74 -7.46
C LYS A 155 -9.56 -7.66 -6.40
N VAL A 156 -8.74 -6.63 -6.54
CA VAL A 156 -8.61 -5.54 -5.59
C VAL A 156 -9.70 -4.49 -5.84
N SER A 157 -10.25 -3.95 -4.75
CA SER A 157 -11.06 -2.72 -4.75
C SER A 157 -10.38 -1.70 -3.82
N ARG A 158 -10.01 -0.56 -4.37
CA ARG A 158 -9.44 0.57 -3.62
C ARG A 158 -10.58 1.40 -3.05
N GLU A 159 -10.63 1.56 -1.75
CA GLU A 159 -11.72 2.25 -1.06
C GLU A 159 -11.18 3.42 -0.23
N TYR A 160 -11.85 4.56 -0.34
CA TYR A 160 -11.63 5.75 0.46
C TYR A 160 -12.84 5.97 1.36
N TYR A 161 -12.63 6.07 2.66
CA TYR A 161 -13.68 6.37 3.63
C TYR A 161 -13.67 7.86 4.00
N TYR A 162 -14.79 8.52 3.82
CA TYR A 162 -14.99 9.90 4.24
C TYR A 162 -15.83 9.98 5.50
N ASN A 163 -15.28 10.58 6.56
CA ASN A 163 -16.10 11.07 7.68
C ASN A 163 -16.64 12.44 7.26
N ASP A 164 -17.80 12.43 6.62
CA ASP A 164 -18.51 13.60 6.09
C ASP A 164 -19.55 14.18 7.06
N ALA A 165 -19.51 13.77 8.34
CA ALA A 165 -20.42 14.19 9.39
C ALA A 165 -19.68 14.51 10.71
N GLY A 166 -20.40 15.04 11.69
CA GLY A 166 -19.88 15.28 13.03
C GLY A 166 -19.27 16.66 13.26
N VAL A 167 -18.64 16.81 14.43
CA VAL A 167 -18.19 18.13 14.96
C VAL A 167 -17.14 18.78 14.06
N GLN A 168 -16.23 18.01 13.48
CA GLN A 168 -15.17 18.55 12.63
C GLN A 168 -15.75 19.22 11.37
N ILE A 169 -16.74 18.61 10.77
CA ILE A 169 -17.41 19.15 9.58
C ILE A 169 -18.23 20.41 9.94
N GLN A 170 -18.87 20.44 11.10
CA GLN A 170 -19.55 21.64 11.58
C GLN A 170 -18.57 22.79 11.84
N ASN A 171 -17.41 22.50 12.45
CA ASN A 171 -16.37 23.50 12.67
C ASN A 171 -15.77 24.02 11.35
N LEU A 172 -15.61 23.17 10.35
CA LEU A 172 -15.18 23.59 9.02
C LEU A 172 -16.20 24.54 8.40
N ALA A 173 -17.47 24.16 8.37
CA ALA A 173 -18.54 25.00 7.82
C ALA A 173 -18.65 26.34 8.55
N ALA A 174 -18.50 26.33 9.88
CA ALA A 174 -18.45 27.55 10.69
C ALA A 174 -17.21 28.41 10.37
N SER A 175 -16.07 27.78 10.06
CA SER A 175 -14.86 28.49 9.60
C SER A 175 -15.05 29.21 8.27
N VAL A 176 -15.89 28.65 7.38
CA VAL A 176 -16.27 29.34 6.12
C VAL A 176 -17.02 30.62 6.40
N VAL A 177 -17.91 30.64 7.42
CA VAL A 177 -18.61 31.87 7.84
C VAL A 177 -17.63 32.94 8.32
N VAL A 178 -16.61 32.56 9.10
CA VAL A 178 -15.56 33.50 9.55
C VAL A 178 -14.81 34.10 8.34
N ARG A 179 -14.46 33.28 7.35
CA ARG A 179 -13.79 33.73 6.12
C ARG A 179 -14.70 34.64 5.25
N LEU A 180 -15.99 34.34 5.18
CA LEU A 180 -16.95 35.24 4.48
C LEU A 180 -17.02 36.61 5.16
N ARG A 181 -17.04 36.67 6.50
CA ARG A 181 -16.96 37.92 7.23
C ARG A 181 -15.67 38.69 6.95
N GLU A 182 -14.53 38.01 6.94
CA GLU A 182 -13.23 38.60 6.58
C GLU A 182 -13.27 39.22 5.16
N LEU A 183 -13.80 38.48 4.16
CA LEU A 183 -13.93 38.96 2.77
C LEU A 183 -14.89 40.16 2.65
N ALA A 184 -15.86 40.29 3.55
CA ALA A 184 -16.76 41.43 3.64
C ALA A 184 -16.21 42.60 4.48
N GLY A 185 -14.97 42.55 4.94
CA GLY A 185 -14.34 43.61 5.75
C GLY A 185 -14.67 43.57 7.25
N HIS A 186 -15.24 42.47 7.75
CA HIS A 186 -15.60 42.24 9.16
C HIS A 186 -14.81 41.08 9.76
N PRO A 187 -13.47 41.17 9.88
CA PRO A 187 -12.64 40.07 10.34
C PRO A 187 -13.01 39.64 11.79
N LEU A 188 -12.95 38.35 12.04
CA LEU A 188 -13.15 37.75 13.34
C LEU A 188 -12.00 36.78 13.61
N GLU A 189 -11.45 36.77 14.83
CA GLU A 189 -10.50 35.73 15.22
C GLU A 189 -11.16 34.35 15.23
N PHE A 190 -10.41 33.33 14.83
CA PHE A 190 -10.93 31.98 14.80
C PHE A 190 -11.04 31.41 16.22
N PRO A 191 -12.21 30.85 16.60
CA PRO A 191 -12.34 30.08 17.83
C PRO A 191 -11.36 28.91 17.85
N GLU A 192 -10.99 28.45 19.05
CA GLU A 192 -10.10 27.28 19.22
C GLU A 192 -10.72 26.03 18.55
N GLY A 193 -9.90 25.30 17.80
CA GLY A 193 -10.32 24.08 17.10
C GLY A 193 -11.01 24.32 15.75
N TRP A 194 -11.13 25.57 15.28
CA TRP A 194 -11.63 25.89 13.96
C TRP A 194 -10.50 25.97 12.92
N TYR A 195 -10.84 25.88 11.63
CA TYR A 195 -9.88 25.76 10.55
C TYR A 195 -9.47 27.14 10.00
N GLN A 196 -8.19 27.48 10.11
CA GLN A 196 -7.66 28.81 9.79
C GLN A 196 -6.87 28.87 8.49
N GLY A 197 -6.65 27.73 7.80
CA GLY A 197 -5.82 27.68 6.58
C GLY A 197 -6.39 28.53 5.45
N GLU A 198 -5.53 28.98 4.54
CA GLU A 198 -5.93 29.79 3.37
C GLU A 198 -6.93 29.05 2.47
N TYR A 199 -6.87 27.72 2.42
CA TYR A 199 -7.82 26.91 1.66
C TYR A 199 -9.29 27.15 2.05
N VAL A 200 -9.56 27.60 3.29
CA VAL A 200 -10.92 27.96 3.72
C VAL A 200 -11.41 29.24 3.04
N LEU A 201 -10.50 30.14 2.62
CA LEU A 201 -10.86 31.29 1.77
C LEU A 201 -11.36 30.84 0.38
N ASP A 202 -10.73 29.81 -0.19
CA ASP A 202 -11.16 29.26 -1.47
C ASP A 202 -12.53 28.58 -1.35
N VAL A 203 -12.78 27.88 -0.26
CA VAL A 203 -14.11 27.34 0.06
C VAL A 203 -15.13 28.47 0.22
N ALA A 204 -14.79 29.57 0.90
CA ALA A 204 -15.67 30.72 1.04
C ALA A 204 -16.00 31.38 -0.31
N ARG A 205 -15.02 31.50 -1.21
CA ARG A 205 -15.24 31.99 -2.60
C ARG A 205 -16.14 31.04 -3.39
N ALA A 206 -15.92 29.74 -3.25
CA ALA A 206 -16.78 28.71 -3.88
C ALA A 206 -18.22 28.81 -3.35
N TYR A 207 -18.40 29.06 -2.06
CA TYR A 207 -19.73 29.25 -1.47
C TYR A 207 -20.44 30.51 -2.05
N ILE A 208 -19.74 31.65 -2.18
CA ILE A 208 -20.26 32.84 -2.85
C ILE A 208 -20.77 32.52 -4.26
N ALA A 209 -19.98 31.78 -5.02
CA ALA A 209 -20.32 31.39 -6.40
C ALA A 209 -21.51 30.39 -6.42
N ASP A 210 -21.56 29.38 -5.54
CA ASP A 210 -22.66 28.42 -5.42
C ASP A 210 -23.99 29.12 -5.12
N ARG A 211 -23.96 30.18 -4.30
CA ARG A 211 -25.14 30.97 -3.92
C ARG A 211 -25.51 32.06 -4.95
N GLY A 212 -24.72 32.21 -6.00
CA GLY A 212 -24.94 33.21 -7.05
C GLY A 212 -24.86 34.64 -6.52
N ALA A 213 -24.11 34.91 -5.46
CA ALA A 213 -23.86 36.24 -4.94
C ALA A 213 -22.68 36.88 -5.67
N ARG A 214 -22.71 38.22 -5.80
CA ARG A 214 -21.64 38.98 -6.45
C ARG A 214 -20.37 39.02 -5.60
N ASP A 215 -20.56 39.13 -4.29
CA ASP A 215 -19.49 39.22 -3.29
C ASP A 215 -19.96 38.75 -1.90
N ALA A 216 -19.04 38.71 -0.96
CA ALA A 216 -19.31 38.23 0.41
C ALA A 216 -20.28 39.17 1.16
N GLN A 217 -20.22 40.48 0.91
CA GLN A 217 -21.08 41.45 1.57
C GLN A 217 -22.55 41.24 1.19
N GLU A 218 -22.84 41.12 -0.11
CA GLU A 218 -24.20 40.81 -0.60
C GLU A 218 -24.71 39.47 -0.02
N LEU A 219 -23.85 38.45 0.01
CA LEU A 219 -24.21 37.13 0.52
C LEU A 219 -24.58 37.18 2.00
N LEU A 220 -23.75 37.83 2.82
CA LEU A 220 -23.95 37.96 4.24
C LEU A 220 -25.22 38.75 4.57
N GLU A 221 -25.47 39.88 3.88
CA GLU A 221 -26.68 40.69 4.04
C GLU A 221 -27.96 39.90 3.69
N ARG A 222 -27.88 39.00 2.71
CA ARG A 222 -29.01 38.20 2.25
C ARG A 222 -29.31 37.00 3.15
N GLU A 223 -28.30 36.33 3.69
CA GLU A 223 -28.45 35.00 4.32
C GLU A 223 -28.20 35.00 5.83
N MET A 224 -27.41 35.96 6.35
CA MET A 224 -27.09 35.97 7.77
C MET A 224 -28.02 36.85 8.60
N PRO A 225 -28.39 36.39 9.81
CA PRO A 225 -29.15 37.22 10.75
C PRO A 225 -28.32 38.44 11.19
N PRO A 226 -28.96 39.58 11.44
CA PRO A 226 -28.29 40.83 11.82
C PRO A 226 -27.33 40.70 13.00
N GLU A 227 -27.64 39.81 13.94
CA GLU A 227 -26.82 39.51 15.15
C GLU A 227 -25.44 38.95 14.78
N LEU A 228 -25.33 38.24 13.68
CA LEU A 228 -24.05 37.68 13.15
C LEU A 228 -23.34 38.64 12.19
N LEU A 229 -24.05 39.67 11.65
CA LEU A 229 -23.48 40.70 10.80
C LEU A 229 -22.93 41.90 11.61
N GLY A 230 -23.50 42.14 12.80
CA GLY A 230 -23.24 43.35 13.57
C GLY A 230 -21.80 43.52 14.02
N SER A 231 -21.29 44.75 13.82
CA SER A 231 -19.96 45.19 14.23
C SER A 231 -19.76 45.29 15.76
N PHE A 232 -20.70 44.84 16.56
CA PHE A 232 -20.77 45.13 18.00
C PHE A 232 -20.13 44.08 18.90
N GLN A 233 -19.82 42.88 18.40
CA GLN A 233 -19.09 41.86 19.16
C GLN A 233 -18.11 41.13 18.25
N ASN A 234 -16.87 41.58 18.27
CA ASN A 234 -15.76 40.83 17.69
C ASN A 234 -15.18 39.83 18.71
N ASP A 235 -16.01 39.33 19.63
CA ASP A 235 -15.62 38.26 20.55
C ASP A 235 -15.89 36.90 19.90
N PRO A 236 -14.84 36.18 19.47
CA PRO A 236 -15.00 34.91 18.80
C PRO A 236 -15.63 33.84 19.70
N VAL A 237 -15.43 33.92 21.02
CA VAL A 237 -15.98 32.96 21.99
C VAL A 237 -17.48 33.14 22.12
N ALA A 238 -17.95 34.40 22.13
CA ALA A 238 -19.38 34.71 22.24
C ALA A 238 -20.14 34.39 20.93
N LEU A 239 -19.50 34.57 19.75
CA LEU A 239 -20.14 34.34 18.45
C LEU A 239 -20.11 32.87 18.01
N ALA A 240 -19.17 32.05 18.48
CA ALA A 240 -19.00 30.66 18.05
C ALA A 240 -20.28 29.82 18.17
N PRO A 241 -21.03 29.84 19.30
CA PRO A 241 -22.28 29.07 19.42
C PRO A 241 -23.33 29.51 18.38
N ALA A 242 -23.48 30.82 18.16
CA ALA A 242 -24.46 31.36 17.21
C ALA A 242 -24.11 31.03 15.77
N ILE A 243 -22.82 31.07 15.39
CA ILE A 243 -22.35 30.66 14.07
C ILE A 243 -22.59 29.16 13.87
N LEU A 244 -22.32 28.30 14.86
CA LEU A 244 -22.59 26.87 14.78
C LEU A 244 -24.08 26.58 14.64
N ASP A 245 -24.93 27.26 15.36
CA ASP A 245 -26.39 27.11 15.23
C ASP A 245 -26.90 27.58 13.88
N PHE A 246 -26.33 28.67 13.36
CA PHE A 246 -26.60 29.14 12.00
C PHE A 246 -26.24 28.10 10.95
N VAL A 247 -25.03 27.56 11.00
CA VAL A 247 -24.55 26.53 10.06
C VAL A 247 -25.39 25.26 10.13
N ARG A 248 -25.85 24.83 11.32
CA ARG A 248 -26.75 23.67 11.48
C ARG A 248 -28.09 23.84 10.77
N THR A 249 -28.58 25.06 10.68
CA THR A 249 -29.84 25.40 9.98
C THR A 249 -29.64 25.68 8.49
N HIS A 250 -28.37 25.78 8.04
CA HIS A 250 -27.99 26.07 6.65
C HIS A 250 -27.03 24.98 6.12
N PRO A 251 -27.54 23.78 5.81
CA PRO A 251 -26.72 22.62 5.44
C PRO A 251 -25.87 22.83 4.17
N GLU A 252 -26.15 23.89 3.40
CA GLU A 252 -25.38 24.27 2.22
C GLU A 252 -23.92 24.61 2.55
N PHE A 253 -23.65 25.18 3.72
CA PHE A 253 -22.29 25.43 4.18
C PHE A 253 -21.48 24.14 4.31
N VAL A 254 -22.10 23.12 4.92
CA VAL A 254 -21.49 21.80 5.02
C VAL A 254 -21.30 21.19 3.64
N ARG A 255 -22.33 21.18 2.81
CA ARG A 255 -22.29 20.61 1.46
C ARG A 255 -21.16 21.20 0.63
N VAL A 256 -21.12 22.53 0.50
CA VAL A 256 -20.12 23.19 -0.34
C VAL A 256 -18.71 23.00 0.22
N ALA A 257 -18.53 23.10 1.54
CA ALA A 257 -17.23 22.92 2.16
C ALA A 257 -16.68 21.50 1.94
N VAL A 258 -17.50 20.47 2.16
CA VAL A 258 -17.13 19.07 1.94
C VAL A 258 -16.84 18.82 0.45
N ASP A 259 -17.72 19.30 -0.46
CA ASP A 259 -17.56 19.07 -1.90
C ASP A 259 -16.27 19.69 -2.45
N GLU A 260 -15.95 20.94 -2.05
CA GLU A 260 -14.73 21.60 -2.52
C GLU A 260 -13.46 20.94 -2.01
N LEU A 261 -13.43 20.55 -0.73
CA LEU A 261 -12.26 19.87 -0.18
C LEU A 261 -12.09 18.45 -0.74
N ARG A 262 -13.20 17.74 -0.99
CA ARG A 262 -13.14 16.43 -1.67
C ARG A 262 -12.60 16.57 -3.10
N LYS A 263 -13.03 17.59 -3.86
CA LYS A 263 -12.48 17.89 -5.21
C LYS A 263 -10.97 18.16 -5.14
N THR A 264 -10.54 18.94 -4.16
CA THR A 264 -9.11 19.24 -3.95
C THR A 264 -8.33 17.96 -3.63
N GLN A 265 -8.78 17.17 -2.66
CA GLN A 265 -8.14 15.90 -2.29
C GLN A 265 -8.10 14.91 -3.46
N ASP A 266 -9.19 14.79 -4.22
CA ASP A 266 -9.25 13.91 -5.40
C ASP A 266 -8.31 14.38 -6.52
N ARG A 267 -8.21 15.69 -6.75
CA ARG A 267 -7.24 16.27 -7.70
C ARG A 267 -5.81 15.93 -7.29
N ASP A 268 -5.46 16.11 -6.02
CA ASP A 268 -4.12 15.83 -5.50
C ASP A 268 -3.77 14.34 -5.60
N LEU A 269 -4.72 13.46 -5.29
CA LEU A 269 -4.56 12.01 -5.42
C LEU A 269 -4.38 11.58 -6.88
N LYS A 270 -5.16 12.14 -7.81
CA LYS A 270 -5.01 11.87 -9.25
C LYS A 270 -3.67 12.36 -9.78
N ALA A 271 -3.21 13.56 -9.37
CA ALA A 271 -1.88 14.06 -9.71
C ALA A 271 -0.77 13.15 -9.16
N PHE A 272 -1.00 12.53 -8.01
CA PHE A 272 -0.13 11.52 -7.42
C PHE A 272 -0.23 10.14 -8.10
N GLY A 273 -1.17 9.97 -9.03
CA GLY A 273 -1.37 8.74 -9.81
C GLY A 273 -2.27 7.72 -9.14
N LEU A 274 -3.11 8.14 -8.20
CA LEU A 274 -4.05 7.25 -7.51
C LEU A 274 -5.48 7.44 -8.00
N VAL A 275 -6.20 6.31 -8.09
CA VAL A 275 -7.62 6.27 -8.39
C VAL A 275 -8.29 5.29 -7.43
N PHE A 276 -9.41 5.70 -6.85
CA PHE A 276 -10.24 4.86 -5.98
C PHE A 276 -11.47 4.36 -6.73
N ASP A 277 -11.83 3.11 -6.47
CA ASP A 277 -13.03 2.47 -7.04
C ASP A 277 -14.28 2.90 -6.27
N THR A 278 -14.12 3.18 -4.96
CA THR A 278 -15.22 3.50 -4.07
C THR A 278 -14.84 4.64 -3.12
N TYR A 279 -15.71 5.65 -3.06
CA TYR A 279 -15.71 6.66 -2.01
C TYR A 279 -16.88 6.39 -1.08
N PHE A 280 -16.60 5.86 0.11
CA PHE A 280 -17.60 5.50 1.10
C PHE A 280 -17.84 6.68 2.06
N LEU A 281 -19.10 7.08 2.24
CA LEU A 281 -19.49 8.18 3.12
C LEU A 281 -20.01 7.62 4.46
N GLU A 282 -19.47 8.09 5.58
CA GLU A 282 -19.95 7.69 6.93
C GLU A 282 -21.43 8.01 7.10
N SER A 283 -21.88 9.18 6.63
CA SER A 283 -23.28 9.60 6.69
C SER A 283 -24.25 8.58 6.08
N SER A 284 -23.79 7.81 5.08
CA SER A 284 -24.60 6.77 4.45
C SER A 284 -24.97 5.64 5.39
N LEU A 285 -24.20 5.39 6.46
CA LEU A 285 -24.51 4.36 7.47
C LEU A 285 -25.70 4.74 8.37
N TYR A 286 -25.99 6.01 8.49
CA TYR A 286 -27.09 6.55 9.30
C TYR A 286 -28.38 6.77 8.47
N ALA A 287 -28.29 6.66 7.16
CA ALA A 287 -29.45 6.89 6.30
C ALA A 287 -30.54 5.84 6.52
N SER A 288 -31.80 6.27 6.52
CA SER A 288 -32.94 5.36 6.58
C SER A 288 -32.88 4.33 5.42
N GLY A 289 -33.03 3.07 5.73
CA GLY A 289 -32.94 1.96 4.77
C GLY A 289 -31.52 1.52 4.41
N SER A 290 -30.48 2.11 5.00
CA SER A 290 -29.08 1.71 4.75
C SER A 290 -28.75 0.32 5.30
N ALA A 291 -29.54 -0.22 6.23
CA ALA A 291 -29.43 -1.60 6.71
C ALA A 291 -29.43 -2.64 5.57
N ARG A 292 -29.99 -2.31 4.40
CA ARG A 292 -29.92 -3.19 3.20
C ARG A 292 -28.50 -3.57 2.80
N ALA A 293 -27.54 -2.67 2.99
CA ALA A 293 -26.14 -2.94 2.66
C ALA A 293 -25.51 -4.04 3.51
N ILE A 294 -26.00 -4.22 4.74
CA ILE A 294 -25.54 -5.22 5.72
C ILE A 294 -26.53 -6.35 5.96
N ALA A 295 -27.69 -6.29 5.31
CA ALA A 295 -28.75 -7.29 5.46
C ALA A 295 -28.31 -8.74 5.14
N PRO A 296 -27.40 -9.01 4.20
CA PRO A 296 -26.89 -10.37 3.97
C PRO A 296 -26.17 -10.96 5.20
N VAL A 297 -25.70 -10.09 6.12
CA VAL A 297 -24.94 -10.49 7.31
C VAL A 297 -25.80 -10.43 8.59
N LEU A 298 -26.52 -9.31 8.79
CA LEU A 298 -27.22 -9.02 10.06
C LEU A 298 -28.75 -9.06 9.94
N GLY A 299 -29.29 -9.26 8.72
CA GLY A 299 -30.68 -8.91 8.46
C GLY A 299 -30.91 -7.40 8.61
N GLY A 300 -32.12 -6.92 8.35
CA GLY A 300 -32.46 -5.51 8.54
C GLY A 300 -33.84 -5.19 8.00
N ASP A 301 -34.52 -4.24 8.61
CA ASP A 301 -35.82 -3.75 8.19
C ASP A 301 -35.70 -2.65 7.13
N ALA A 302 -36.74 -2.46 6.34
CA ALA A 302 -36.71 -1.57 5.17
C ALA A 302 -36.44 -0.09 5.50
N GLY A 303 -36.74 0.34 6.72
CA GLY A 303 -36.52 1.71 7.21
C GLY A 303 -35.33 1.86 8.17
N GLU A 304 -34.65 0.77 8.53
CA GLU A 304 -33.58 0.76 9.55
C GLU A 304 -32.26 1.28 8.96
N SER A 305 -31.48 2.01 9.77
CA SER A 305 -30.11 2.40 9.39
C SER A 305 -29.13 1.23 9.61
N ALA A 306 -27.97 1.27 8.93
CA ALA A 306 -26.94 0.26 9.13
C ALA A 306 -26.38 0.27 10.56
N VAL A 307 -26.28 1.45 11.19
CA VAL A 307 -25.85 1.59 12.58
C VAL A 307 -26.89 0.97 13.53
N ASP A 308 -28.19 1.25 13.35
CA ASP A 308 -29.26 0.69 14.19
C ASP A 308 -29.32 -0.84 14.06
N ALA A 309 -29.23 -1.37 12.84
CA ALA A 309 -29.19 -2.82 12.59
C ALA A 309 -27.97 -3.48 13.26
N THR A 310 -26.82 -2.82 13.26
CA THR A 310 -25.61 -3.29 13.97
C THR A 310 -25.82 -3.32 15.47
N VAL A 311 -26.42 -2.27 16.05
CA VAL A 311 -26.75 -2.22 17.49
C VAL A 311 -27.74 -3.33 17.84
N ARG A 312 -28.82 -3.47 17.08
CA ARG A 312 -29.82 -4.54 17.27
C ARG A 312 -29.17 -5.92 17.27
N ALA A 313 -28.27 -6.19 16.31
CA ALA A 313 -27.56 -7.47 16.22
C ALA A 313 -26.61 -7.68 17.41
N LEU A 314 -25.87 -6.67 17.86
CA LEU A 314 -25.02 -6.73 19.04
C LEU A 314 -25.82 -6.94 20.34
N VAL A 315 -27.01 -6.39 20.46
CA VAL A 315 -27.91 -6.66 21.59
C VAL A 315 -28.41 -8.11 21.51
N ALA A 316 -28.85 -8.55 20.34
CA ALA A 316 -29.36 -9.90 20.15
C ALA A 316 -28.30 -11.00 20.39
N SER A 317 -27.00 -10.70 20.20
CA SER A 317 -25.91 -11.63 20.49
C SER A 317 -25.71 -11.92 21.99
N GLY A 318 -26.34 -11.15 22.88
CA GLY A 318 -26.22 -11.29 24.35
C GLY A 318 -24.93 -10.70 24.94
N ASN A 319 -24.08 -10.09 24.13
CA ASN A 319 -22.80 -9.52 24.56
C ASN A 319 -22.88 -8.06 25.02
N SER A 320 -24.11 -7.50 25.12
CA SER A 320 -24.33 -6.16 25.59
C SER A 320 -24.93 -6.14 27.01
N TYR A 321 -24.86 -4.98 27.65
CA TYR A 321 -25.51 -4.72 28.96
C TYR A 321 -25.81 -3.22 29.11
N GLU A 322 -26.75 -2.89 29.98
CA GLU A 322 -27.04 -1.50 30.34
C GLU A 322 -26.38 -1.16 31.68
N GLU A 323 -25.71 -0.02 31.74
CA GLU A 323 -25.13 0.52 32.96
C GLU A 323 -25.21 2.04 32.92
N ASP A 324 -25.70 2.63 34.03
CA ASP A 324 -25.83 4.07 34.18
C ASP A 324 -26.64 4.79 33.07
N GLY A 325 -27.59 4.10 32.46
CA GLY A 325 -28.42 4.63 31.36
C GLY A 325 -27.70 4.67 29.99
N ALA A 326 -26.55 4.04 29.87
CA ALA A 326 -25.84 3.83 28.62
C ALA A 326 -25.82 2.35 28.23
N LEU A 327 -25.82 2.07 26.95
CA LEU A 327 -25.70 0.70 26.40
C LEU A 327 -24.22 0.39 26.12
N TRP A 328 -23.74 -0.70 26.70
CA TRP A 328 -22.36 -1.14 26.65
C TRP A 328 -22.19 -2.47 25.90
N LEU A 329 -21.03 -2.71 25.31
CA LEU A 329 -20.59 -3.98 24.74
C LEU A 329 -19.42 -4.55 25.54
N ARG A 330 -19.45 -5.87 25.83
CA ARG A 330 -18.37 -6.61 26.53
C ARG A 330 -17.20 -6.88 25.60
N THR A 331 -16.56 -5.84 25.09
CA THR A 331 -15.46 -5.96 24.13
C THR A 331 -14.21 -6.62 24.72
N THR A 332 -14.06 -6.62 26.06
CA THR A 332 -12.96 -7.33 26.75
C THR A 332 -13.00 -8.83 26.53
N GLU A 333 -14.18 -9.43 26.34
CA GLU A 333 -14.33 -10.86 26.05
C GLU A 333 -13.81 -11.24 24.66
N PHE A 334 -13.56 -10.23 23.80
CA PHE A 334 -13.10 -10.36 22.41
C PHE A 334 -11.75 -9.69 22.17
N GLY A 335 -10.98 -9.41 23.24
CA GLY A 335 -9.59 -8.95 23.13
C GLY A 335 -9.37 -7.44 23.12
N ASP A 336 -10.38 -6.63 23.46
CA ASP A 336 -10.20 -5.19 23.71
C ASP A 336 -9.69 -4.94 25.15
N ASP A 337 -9.13 -3.76 25.42
CA ASP A 337 -8.57 -3.37 26.71
C ASP A 337 -9.65 -3.04 27.77
N LYS A 338 -10.85 -2.64 27.31
CA LYS A 338 -12.01 -2.30 28.17
C LYS A 338 -13.31 -2.44 27.41
N ASN A 339 -14.43 -2.59 28.14
CA ASN A 339 -15.76 -2.56 27.55
C ASN A 339 -16.07 -1.19 26.94
N ARG A 340 -16.88 -1.18 25.89
CA ARG A 340 -17.16 0.04 25.12
C ARG A 340 -18.63 0.44 25.18
N VAL A 341 -18.85 1.74 25.36
CA VAL A 341 -20.18 2.34 25.21
C VAL A 341 -20.57 2.30 23.74
N MET A 342 -21.70 1.73 23.43
CA MET A 342 -22.35 1.76 22.13
C MET A 342 -23.26 2.99 21.98
N ARG A 343 -24.15 3.21 22.96
CA ARG A 343 -25.08 4.32 22.97
C ARG A 343 -25.00 5.03 24.32
N LYS A 344 -24.85 6.34 24.29
CA LYS A 344 -24.77 7.20 25.47
C LYS A 344 -26.16 7.41 26.09
N ARG A 345 -26.21 8.01 27.29
CA ARG A 345 -27.46 8.38 28.01
C ARG A 345 -28.38 9.32 27.22
N ASP A 346 -27.80 10.18 26.39
CA ASP A 346 -28.53 11.11 25.52
C ASP A 346 -29.09 10.44 24.26
N GLY A 347 -28.93 9.13 24.11
CA GLY A 347 -29.37 8.36 22.96
C GLY A 347 -28.40 8.38 21.77
N THR A 348 -27.31 9.17 21.80
CA THR A 348 -26.35 9.27 20.70
C THR A 348 -25.41 8.06 20.66
N TYR A 349 -25.05 7.64 19.48
CA TYR A 349 -24.07 6.58 19.27
C TYR A 349 -22.63 7.10 19.45
N THR A 350 -21.72 6.19 19.83
CA THR A 350 -20.28 6.48 19.84
C THR A 350 -19.67 6.14 18.47
N TYR A 351 -18.49 6.71 18.15
CA TYR A 351 -17.73 6.45 16.91
C TYR A 351 -17.39 4.98 16.66
N PHE A 352 -17.46 4.15 17.67
CA PHE A 352 -17.22 2.72 17.59
C PHE A 352 -18.22 1.98 16.70
N LEU A 353 -19.50 2.37 16.74
CA LEU A 353 -20.56 1.66 16.01
C LEU A 353 -20.52 1.85 14.48
N PRO A 354 -20.36 3.07 13.95
CA PRO A 354 -20.21 3.23 12.51
C PRO A 354 -18.99 2.48 11.96
N ASP A 355 -17.89 2.39 12.71
CA ASP A 355 -16.73 1.59 12.31
C ASP A 355 -17.09 0.10 12.20
N VAL A 356 -17.84 -0.46 13.16
CA VAL A 356 -18.29 -1.86 13.09
C VAL A 356 -19.26 -2.05 11.92
N ALA A 357 -20.27 -1.19 11.78
CA ALA A 357 -21.25 -1.25 10.69
C ALA A 357 -20.58 -1.18 9.30
N TYR A 358 -19.60 -0.32 9.17
CA TYR A 358 -18.82 -0.18 7.94
C TYR A 358 -18.06 -1.47 7.57
N HIS A 359 -17.39 -2.10 8.53
CA HIS A 359 -16.68 -3.35 8.26
C HIS A 359 -17.64 -4.53 8.01
N VAL A 360 -18.81 -4.54 8.66
CA VAL A 360 -19.90 -5.47 8.30
C VAL A 360 -20.35 -5.24 6.85
N SER A 361 -20.44 -3.98 6.39
CA SER A 361 -20.79 -3.69 5.00
C SER A 361 -19.74 -4.18 4.00
N LYS A 362 -18.44 -4.08 4.33
CA LYS A 362 -17.37 -4.70 3.51
C LYS A 362 -17.56 -6.19 3.39
N TRP A 363 -17.79 -6.88 4.52
CA TRP A 363 -18.06 -8.31 4.53
C TRP A 363 -19.31 -8.68 3.72
N GLY A 364 -20.41 -7.93 3.92
CA GLY A 364 -21.68 -8.12 3.19
C GLY A 364 -21.57 -7.89 1.68
N ARG A 365 -20.66 -7.04 1.22
CA ARG A 365 -20.32 -6.83 -0.19
C ARG A 365 -19.44 -7.98 -0.76
N GLY A 366 -19.11 -8.99 0.05
CA GLY A 366 -18.34 -10.17 -0.35
C GLY A 366 -16.82 -9.98 -0.33
N PHE A 367 -16.30 -9.01 0.42
CA PHE A 367 -14.88 -8.87 0.67
C PHE A 367 -14.50 -9.71 1.89
N THR A 368 -14.11 -10.96 1.65
CA THR A 368 -13.64 -11.88 2.71
C THR A 368 -12.26 -11.50 3.25
N ARG A 369 -11.55 -10.64 2.56
CA ARG A 369 -10.31 -9.98 3.00
C ARG A 369 -10.49 -8.48 2.89
N ALA A 370 -10.19 -7.76 3.97
CA ALA A 370 -10.17 -6.30 4.03
C ALA A 370 -8.89 -5.85 4.69
N ILE A 371 -8.19 -4.92 4.07
CA ILE A 371 -6.90 -4.37 4.53
C ILE A 371 -7.10 -2.87 4.73
N ASN A 372 -6.84 -2.39 5.95
CA ASN A 372 -6.90 -0.97 6.28
C ASN A 372 -5.48 -0.46 6.53
N VAL A 373 -5.04 0.51 5.73
CA VAL A 373 -3.75 1.18 5.90
C VAL A 373 -3.99 2.45 6.70
N GLN A 374 -3.43 2.54 7.91
CA GLN A 374 -3.72 3.64 8.86
C GLN A 374 -2.45 4.10 9.60
N GLY A 375 -2.50 5.31 10.15
CA GLY A 375 -1.45 5.79 11.06
C GLY A 375 -1.44 5.03 12.39
N THR A 376 -0.30 4.97 13.05
CA THR A 376 -0.15 4.32 14.38
C THR A 376 -0.97 5.00 15.50
N ASP A 377 -1.42 6.22 15.30
CA ASP A 377 -2.37 6.92 16.17
C ASP A 377 -3.74 6.21 16.26
N HIS A 378 -4.09 5.39 15.25
CA HIS A 378 -5.29 4.55 15.23
C HIS A 378 -5.10 3.16 15.90
N HIS A 379 -3.92 2.84 16.47
CA HIS A 379 -3.64 1.53 17.07
C HIS A 379 -4.71 1.08 18.07
N GLY A 380 -5.19 1.98 18.94
CA GLY A 380 -6.24 1.68 19.92
C GLY A 380 -7.61 1.38 19.30
N THR A 381 -7.84 1.72 18.03
CA THR A 381 -9.11 1.47 17.32
C THR A 381 -9.18 0.06 16.75
N THR A 382 -8.03 -0.52 16.38
CA THR A 382 -7.95 -1.83 15.70
C THR A 382 -8.53 -2.97 16.53
N ALA A 383 -8.09 -3.10 17.78
CA ALA A 383 -8.60 -4.14 18.71
C ALA A 383 -10.10 -3.96 18.98
N ARG A 384 -10.53 -2.70 19.17
CA ARG A 384 -11.91 -2.33 19.42
C ARG A 384 -12.86 -2.73 18.27
N VAL A 385 -12.51 -2.41 17.04
CA VAL A 385 -13.33 -2.76 15.86
C VAL A 385 -13.40 -4.27 15.69
N ARG A 386 -12.28 -4.98 15.80
CA ARG A 386 -12.25 -6.45 15.75
C ARG A 386 -13.13 -7.08 16.84
N ALA A 387 -13.03 -6.57 18.07
CA ALA A 387 -13.87 -7.03 19.18
C ALA A 387 -15.37 -6.85 18.89
N GLY A 388 -15.76 -5.70 18.34
CA GLY A 388 -17.14 -5.45 17.93
C GLY A 388 -17.63 -6.41 16.84
N LEU A 389 -16.80 -6.69 15.84
CA LEU A 389 -17.11 -7.65 14.78
C LEU A 389 -17.24 -9.09 15.32
N GLN A 390 -16.38 -9.49 16.26
CA GLN A 390 -16.44 -10.81 16.89
C GLN A 390 -17.68 -10.95 17.79
N ALA A 391 -18.06 -9.88 18.51
CA ALA A 391 -19.23 -9.87 19.37
C ALA A 391 -20.55 -10.07 18.61
N LEU A 392 -20.59 -9.79 17.31
CA LEU A 392 -21.76 -10.08 16.44
C LEU A 392 -22.00 -11.59 16.23
N GLN A 393 -20.98 -12.44 16.34
CA GLN A 393 -21.05 -13.91 16.17
C GLN A 393 -21.64 -14.34 14.81
N VAL A 394 -21.35 -13.62 13.74
CA VAL A 394 -21.88 -13.85 12.38
C VAL A 394 -20.87 -14.49 11.41
N GLY A 395 -19.83 -15.14 11.94
CA GLY A 395 -18.84 -15.88 11.13
C GLY A 395 -17.75 -15.01 10.52
N ILE A 396 -17.62 -13.74 10.88
CA ILE A 396 -16.49 -12.89 10.48
C ILE A 396 -15.23 -13.38 11.22
N PRO A 397 -14.09 -13.66 10.54
CA PRO A 397 -12.87 -14.18 11.19
C PRO A 397 -12.25 -13.20 12.20
N ALA A 398 -11.60 -13.73 13.24
CA ALA A 398 -10.98 -12.91 14.30
C ALA A 398 -9.92 -11.92 13.81
N GLY A 399 -9.23 -12.22 12.70
CA GLY A 399 -8.23 -11.33 12.10
C GLY A 399 -8.79 -10.24 11.19
N TYR A 400 -10.10 -10.23 10.94
CA TYR A 400 -10.73 -9.27 10.03
C TYR A 400 -11.12 -7.96 10.76
N PRO A 401 -10.84 -6.79 10.15
CA PRO A 401 -9.97 -6.56 9.01
C PRO A 401 -8.48 -6.68 9.39
N GLU A 402 -7.61 -6.85 8.38
CA GLU A 402 -6.16 -6.69 8.53
C GLU A 402 -5.82 -5.19 8.62
N TYR A 403 -4.81 -4.87 9.42
CA TYR A 403 -4.33 -3.49 9.54
C TYR A 403 -2.85 -3.41 9.19
N VAL A 404 -2.51 -2.48 8.33
CA VAL A 404 -1.14 -2.05 8.08
C VAL A 404 -0.96 -0.68 8.73
N LEU A 405 -0.30 -0.66 9.87
CA LEU A 405 -0.07 0.58 10.64
C LEU A 405 1.25 1.21 10.22
N HIS A 406 1.25 2.50 9.91
CA HIS A 406 2.46 3.21 9.54
C HIS A 406 2.79 4.34 10.52
N ASN A 407 4.09 4.52 10.76
CA ASN A 407 4.60 5.60 11.58
C ASN A 407 4.59 6.94 10.83
N LEU A 408 4.76 8.02 11.60
CA LEU A 408 4.85 9.38 11.09
C LEU A 408 6.04 9.56 10.14
N VAL A 409 5.94 10.56 9.27
CA VAL A 409 7.01 11.01 8.39
C VAL A 409 7.65 12.25 9.00
N LYS A 410 8.98 12.24 9.13
CA LYS A 410 9.78 13.42 9.43
C LYS A 410 10.34 13.99 8.14
N LEU A 411 10.09 15.26 7.87
CA LEU A 411 10.70 15.94 6.73
C LEU A 411 11.98 16.64 7.16
N MET A 412 13.04 16.47 6.37
CA MET A 412 14.32 17.14 6.53
C MET A 412 14.57 18.04 5.32
N LYS A 413 15.08 19.25 5.55
CA LYS A 413 15.53 20.18 4.51
C LYS A 413 16.75 20.95 5.02
N ALA A 414 17.81 21.03 4.23
CA ALA A 414 19.09 21.63 4.61
C ALA A 414 19.69 21.08 5.93
N GLY A 415 19.47 19.77 6.19
CA GLY A 415 19.94 19.10 7.42
C GLY A 415 19.13 19.37 8.69
N GLU A 416 18.04 20.13 8.59
CA GLU A 416 17.16 20.46 9.71
C GLU A 416 15.78 19.81 9.57
N GLU A 417 15.19 19.42 10.72
CA GLU A 417 13.82 18.89 10.73
C GLU A 417 12.81 20.03 10.56
N MET A 418 11.95 19.92 9.57
CA MET A 418 10.83 20.82 9.35
C MET A 418 9.74 20.56 10.39
N LYS A 419 9.53 21.51 11.30
CA LYS A 419 8.50 21.40 12.34
C LYS A 419 7.12 21.68 11.76
N PHE A 420 6.21 20.73 11.91
CA PHE A 420 4.82 20.89 11.53
C PHE A 420 3.96 21.28 12.72
N SER A 421 3.10 22.28 12.54
CA SER A 421 2.10 22.63 13.54
C SER A 421 0.76 22.88 12.85
N LYS A 422 -0.22 22.01 13.11
CA LYS A 422 -1.62 22.25 12.70
C LYS A 422 -2.17 23.57 13.24
N ARG A 423 -1.61 24.06 14.37
CA ARG A 423 -2.04 25.30 15.04
C ARG A 423 -1.45 26.56 14.42
N SER A 424 -0.27 26.48 13.79
CA SER A 424 0.42 27.64 13.19
C SER A 424 0.18 27.79 11.69
N GLY A 425 -0.61 26.89 11.05
CA GLY A 425 -0.88 26.95 9.62
C GLY A 425 0.27 26.46 8.72
N SER A 426 1.40 26.02 9.29
CA SER A 426 2.55 25.52 8.52
C SER A 426 2.50 23.99 8.39
N ILE A 427 1.67 23.50 7.51
CA ILE A 427 1.66 22.07 7.12
C ILE A 427 2.15 22.00 5.69
N VAL A 428 3.18 21.18 5.41
CA VAL A 428 3.55 20.88 4.03
C VAL A 428 2.49 19.96 3.44
N THR A 429 1.83 20.44 2.42
CA THR A 429 0.82 19.66 1.69
C THR A 429 1.48 18.61 0.82
N LEU A 430 0.72 17.60 0.43
CA LEU A 430 1.18 16.59 -0.52
C LEU A 430 1.48 17.23 -1.89
N GLU A 431 0.65 18.17 -2.32
CA GLU A 431 0.82 18.93 -3.58
C GLU A 431 2.16 19.68 -3.59
N GLU A 432 2.49 20.43 -2.51
CA GLU A 432 3.75 21.16 -2.37
C GLU A 432 4.96 20.21 -2.41
N LEU A 433 4.89 19.08 -1.71
CA LEU A 433 5.98 18.11 -1.72
C LEU A 433 6.20 17.51 -3.11
N ILE A 434 5.12 17.16 -3.82
CA ILE A 434 5.20 16.63 -5.20
C ILE A 434 5.77 17.69 -6.15
N ALA A 435 5.36 18.95 -6.00
CA ALA A 435 5.87 20.06 -6.82
C ALA A 435 7.37 20.29 -6.58
N GLU A 436 7.87 20.07 -5.36
CA GLU A 436 9.26 20.31 -5.00
C GLU A 436 10.20 19.18 -5.46
N VAL A 437 9.82 17.91 -5.27
CA VAL A 437 10.74 16.77 -5.51
C VAL A 437 10.29 15.85 -6.66
N GLY A 438 9.09 16.02 -7.17
CA GLY A 438 8.49 15.15 -8.18
C GLY A 438 7.76 13.94 -7.59
N ARG A 439 6.76 13.46 -8.33
CA ARG A 439 5.89 12.35 -7.93
C ARG A 439 6.67 11.06 -7.64
N ASP A 440 7.57 10.69 -8.52
CA ASP A 440 8.29 9.41 -8.45
C ASP A 440 9.22 9.34 -7.23
N ALA A 441 9.88 10.46 -6.89
CA ALA A 441 10.70 10.55 -5.69
C ALA A 441 9.83 10.39 -4.42
N VAL A 442 8.68 11.10 -4.33
CA VAL A 442 7.77 10.93 -3.19
C VAL A 442 7.32 9.48 -3.06
N ARG A 443 6.90 8.84 -4.16
CA ARG A 443 6.45 7.44 -4.15
C ARG A 443 7.53 6.48 -3.69
N TYR A 444 8.75 6.62 -4.20
CA TYR A 444 9.86 5.74 -3.81
C TYR A 444 10.22 5.89 -2.34
N PHE A 445 10.45 7.13 -1.88
CA PHE A 445 10.87 7.39 -0.50
C PHE A 445 9.80 6.94 0.52
N PHE A 446 8.51 7.06 0.20
CA PHE A 446 7.43 6.59 1.07
C PHE A 446 7.28 5.07 1.09
N SER A 447 7.71 4.36 0.04
CA SER A 447 7.64 2.90 -0.05
C SER A 447 8.90 2.17 0.41
N MET A 448 10.07 2.83 0.51
CA MET A 448 11.37 2.17 0.71
C MET A 448 11.62 1.63 2.12
N ARG A 449 10.75 1.96 3.08
CA ARG A 449 10.86 1.51 4.48
C ARG A 449 9.61 0.75 4.90
N LYS A 450 9.76 -0.18 5.85
CA LYS A 450 8.63 -0.85 6.51
C LYS A 450 7.63 0.18 7.02
N ALA A 451 6.33 -0.17 6.97
CA ALA A 451 5.28 0.72 7.44
C ALA A 451 5.51 1.16 8.90
N GLU A 452 5.83 0.21 9.78
CA GLU A 452 6.03 0.46 11.21
C GLU A 452 7.33 1.23 11.53
N SER A 453 8.25 1.34 10.55
CA SER A 453 9.50 2.07 10.75
C SER A 453 9.29 3.58 10.64
N GLU A 454 10.01 4.34 11.45
CA GLU A 454 10.12 5.79 11.28
C GLU A 454 10.68 6.09 9.89
N LEU A 455 10.07 7.06 9.21
CA LEU A 455 10.51 7.51 7.91
C LEU A 455 11.04 8.94 8.00
N VAL A 456 12.31 9.09 7.71
CA VAL A 456 12.93 10.40 7.47
C VAL A 456 12.95 10.63 5.96
N PHE A 457 12.23 11.65 5.52
CA PHE A 457 12.19 12.08 4.12
C PHE A 457 13.09 13.32 3.96
N ASP A 458 14.23 13.14 3.33
CA ASP A 458 15.18 14.20 3.02
C ASP A 458 14.83 14.80 1.65
N ILE A 459 14.37 16.07 1.67
CA ILE A 459 13.95 16.80 0.46
C ILE A 459 15.14 17.04 -0.47
N ASP A 460 16.31 17.38 0.08
CA ASP A 460 17.49 17.67 -0.73
C ASP A 460 18.00 16.42 -1.45
N LEU A 461 18.01 15.28 -0.74
CA LEU A 461 18.34 13.97 -1.33
C LEU A 461 17.30 13.57 -2.40
N ALA A 462 16.01 13.77 -2.13
CA ALA A 462 14.95 13.42 -3.07
C ALA A 462 14.98 14.25 -4.36
N ARG A 463 15.53 15.48 -4.32
CA ARG A 463 15.74 16.35 -5.49
C ARG A 463 17.01 16.05 -6.26
N ALA A 464 17.99 15.40 -5.63
CA ALA A 464 19.31 15.21 -6.24
C ALA A 464 19.20 14.34 -7.50
N GLN A 465 19.81 14.81 -8.60
CA GLN A 465 19.98 14.06 -9.84
C GLN A 465 21.38 13.39 -9.83
N SER A 466 21.61 12.54 -8.83
CA SER A 466 22.88 11.86 -8.61
C SER A 466 22.65 10.42 -8.14
N GLU A 467 23.70 9.63 -8.11
CA GLU A 467 23.67 8.23 -7.65
C GLU A 467 23.31 8.09 -6.15
N GLU A 468 23.37 9.17 -5.39
CA GLU A 468 22.94 9.20 -3.99
C GLU A 468 21.41 9.11 -3.86
N ASN A 469 20.66 9.63 -4.85
CA ASN A 469 19.21 9.52 -4.89
C ASN A 469 18.80 8.14 -5.42
N PRO A 470 18.23 7.25 -4.58
CA PRO A 470 17.98 5.87 -4.98
C PRO A 470 16.97 5.73 -6.12
N VAL A 471 15.96 6.60 -6.23
CA VAL A 471 15.01 6.51 -7.34
C VAL A 471 15.66 6.95 -8.65
N TYR A 472 16.46 8.01 -8.62
CA TYR A 472 17.23 8.44 -9.78
C TYR A 472 18.20 7.35 -10.23
N TYR A 473 18.88 6.69 -9.30
CA TYR A 473 19.79 5.59 -9.56
C TYR A 473 19.12 4.40 -10.27
N ILE A 474 17.93 4.00 -9.79
CA ILE A 474 17.15 2.92 -10.42
C ILE A 474 16.65 3.32 -11.82
N GLN A 475 16.11 4.53 -11.95
CA GLN A 475 15.64 5.04 -13.24
C GLN A 475 16.78 5.18 -14.25
N MET A 476 17.97 5.61 -13.80
CA MET A 476 19.17 5.69 -14.64
C MET A 476 19.61 4.29 -15.11
N ALA A 477 19.52 3.25 -14.28
CA ALA A 477 19.79 1.87 -14.72
C ALA A 477 18.89 1.49 -15.89
N HIS A 478 17.58 1.73 -15.78
CA HIS A 478 16.61 1.47 -16.85
C HIS A 478 16.93 2.28 -18.12
N ALA A 479 17.18 3.58 -17.99
CA ALA A 479 17.49 4.46 -19.12
C ALA A 479 18.81 4.07 -19.85
N ARG A 480 19.84 3.63 -19.11
CA ARG A 480 21.09 3.09 -19.68
C ARG A 480 20.85 1.84 -20.50
N LEU A 481 20.02 0.90 -20.00
CA LEU A 481 19.65 -0.30 -20.76
C LEU A 481 18.88 0.05 -22.05
N CYS A 482 17.93 0.99 -22.00
CA CYS A 482 17.27 1.52 -23.20
C CYS A 482 18.27 2.19 -24.18
N GLY A 483 19.29 2.85 -23.63
CA GLY A 483 20.38 3.47 -24.39
C GLY A 483 21.17 2.48 -25.26
N ILE A 484 21.42 1.26 -24.78
CA ILE A 484 22.14 0.22 -25.55
C ILE A 484 21.42 -0.04 -26.88
N PHE A 485 20.12 -0.27 -26.84
CA PHE A 485 19.31 -0.56 -28.03
C PHE A 485 19.27 0.63 -28.99
N ARG A 486 19.09 1.84 -28.43
CA ARG A 486 19.04 3.08 -29.21
C ARG A 486 20.37 3.34 -29.93
N VAL A 487 21.50 3.19 -29.24
CA VAL A 487 22.83 3.42 -29.80
C VAL A 487 23.18 2.34 -30.86
N GLY A 488 22.81 1.08 -30.57
CA GLY A 488 23.00 -0.02 -31.51
C GLY A 488 22.06 -0.01 -32.72
N GLY A 489 21.02 0.87 -32.72
CA GLY A 489 19.98 0.85 -33.76
C GLY A 489 19.21 -0.47 -33.82
N ILE A 490 19.08 -1.15 -32.67
CA ILE A 490 18.48 -2.49 -32.53
C ILE A 490 17.07 -2.35 -32.01
N ASP A 491 16.11 -2.93 -32.71
CA ASP A 491 14.73 -3.07 -32.16
C ASP A 491 14.70 -4.22 -31.16
N PRO A 492 14.39 -3.95 -29.88
CA PRO A 492 14.25 -5.00 -28.86
C PRO A 492 13.28 -6.11 -29.24
N ALA A 493 12.22 -5.79 -30.00
CA ALA A 493 11.22 -6.76 -30.45
C ALA A 493 11.77 -7.75 -31.51
N SER A 494 12.87 -7.42 -32.14
CA SER A 494 13.53 -8.31 -33.11
C SER A 494 14.34 -9.43 -32.47
N LEU A 495 14.62 -9.36 -31.17
CA LEU A 495 15.40 -10.37 -30.46
C LEU A 495 14.62 -11.67 -30.31
N ASN A 496 15.24 -12.78 -30.72
CA ASN A 496 14.63 -14.11 -30.61
C ASN A 496 15.52 -15.03 -29.78
N ALA A 497 14.97 -15.58 -28.71
CA ALA A 497 15.69 -16.46 -27.78
C ALA A 497 16.26 -17.73 -28.47
N SER A 498 15.64 -18.23 -29.56
CA SER A 498 16.12 -19.40 -30.28
C SER A 498 17.48 -19.20 -30.98
N ASN A 499 17.86 -17.94 -31.17
CA ASN A 499 19.12 -17.56 -31.84
C ASN A 499 20.19 -17.09 -30.83
N VAL A 500 19.96 -17.28 -29.53
CA VAL A 500 20.86 -16.80 -28.47
C VAL A 500 21.60 -17.97 -27.84
N ASP A 501 22.91 -17.88 -27.86
CA ASP A 501 23.80 -18.76 -27.12
C ASP A 501 23.97 -18.20 -25.69
N PHE A 502 23.14 -18.68 -24.75
CA PHE A 502 23.19 -18.24 -23.36
C PHE A 502 24.44 -18.71 -22.62
N ASP A 503 25.14 -19.73 -23.11
CA ASP A 503 26.41 -20.19 -22.54
C ASP A 503 27.56 -19.17 -22.75
N ALA A 504 27.37 -18.19 -23.62
CA ALA A 504 28.29 -17.07 -23.78
C ALA A 504 28.32 -16.11 -22.58
N LEU A 505 27.31 -16.14 -21.66
CA LEU A 505 27.28 -15.34 -20.44
C LEU A 505 28.09 -16.02 -19.33
N VAL A 506 29.40 -15.86 -19.35
CA VAL A 506 30.34 -16.56 -18.47
C VAL A 506 30.85 -15.72 -17.31
N GLU A 507 30.72 -14.38 -17.39
CA GLU A 507 31.26 -13.48 -16.40
C GLU A 507 30.50 -13.53 -15.08
N PRO A 508 31.15 -13.34 -13.92
CA PRO A 508 30.48 -13.37 -12.62
C PRO A 508 29.34 -12.38 -12.52
N GLU A 509 29.54 -11.15 -13.02
CA GLU A 509 28.52 -10.08 -12.97
C GLU A 509 27.30 -10.42 -13.82
N GLU A 510 27.48 -11.13 -14.95
CA GLU A 510 26.37 -11.62 -15.78
C GLU A 510 25.55 -12.66 -15.04
N ARG A 511 26.20 -13.60 -14.36
CA ARG A 511 25.55 -14.67 -13.60
C ARG A 511 24.79 -14.11 -12.38
N GLU A 512 25.38 -13.17 -11.65
CA GLU A 512 24.72 -12.53 -10.52
C GLU A 512 23.50 -11.73 -10.96
N LEU A 513 23.62 -10.98 -12.05
CA LEU A 513 22.49 -10.25 -12.61
C LEU A 513 21.37 -11.20 -13.06
N VAL A 514 21.69 -12.25 -13.82
CA VAL A 514 20.70 -13.28 -14.22
C VAL A 514 19.96 -13.84 -13.01
N LYS A 515 20.67 -14.21 -11.94
CA LYS A 515 20.06 -14.72 -10.71
C LYS A 515 19.08 -13.73 -10.11
N ALA A 516 19.50 -12.47 -9.97
CA ALA A 516 18.66 -11.42 -9.43
C ALA A 516 17.37 -11.24 -10.25
N LEU A 517 17.47 -11.26 -11.58
CA LEU A 517 16.29 -11.13 -12.45
C LEU A 517 15.31 -12.30 -12.30
N LEU A 518 15.82 -13.52 -12.14
CA LEU A 518 15.00 -14.72 -11.95
C LEU A 518 14.32 -14.78 -10.57
N ASP A 519 14.83 -14.07 -9.58
CA ASP A 519 14.26 -14.01 -8.24
C ASP A 519 13.04 -13.07 -8.13
N PHE A 520 12.83 -12.18 -9.12
CA PHE A 520 11.76 -11.19 -9.09
C PHE A 520 10.36 -11.75 -8.75
N PRO A 521 9.89 -12.88 -9.36
CA PRO A 521 8.59 -13.43 -9.05
C PRO A 521 8.45 -13.88 -7.59
N ALA A 522 9.51 -14.43 -7.00
CA ALA A 522 9.52 -14.85 -5.59
C ALA A 522 9.52 -13.66 -4.63
N VAL A 523 10.30 -12.61 -4.96
CA VAL A 523 10.32 -11.36 -4.20
C VAL A 523 8.94 -10.70 -4.21
N LEU A 524 8.30 -10.66 -5.38
CA LEU A 524 6.97 -10.08 -5.53
C LEU A 524 5.92 -10.85 -4.73
N ALA A 525 5.91 -12.17 -4.84
CA ALA A 525 5.00 -13.03 -4.07
C ALA A 525 5.18 -12.84 -2.56
N GLY A 526 6.43 -12.84 -2.07
CA GLY A 526 6.73 -12.61 -0.65
C GLY A 526 6.39 -11.20 -0.17
N ALA A 527 6.52 -10.17 -1.03
CA ALA A 527 6.11 -8.81 -0.72
C ALA A 527 4.58 -8.70 -0.62
N ALA A 528 3.84 -9.36 -1.50
CA ALA A 528 2.38 -9.40 -1.50
C ALA A 528 1.81 -10.15 -0.28
N GLU A 529 2.39 -11.30 0.06
CA GLU A 529 1.99 -12.10 1.23
C GLU A 529 2.18 -11.32 2.53
N ALA A 530 3.32 -10.64 2.66
CA ALA A 530 3.65 -9.86 3.85
C ALA A 530 3.02 -8.45 3.87
N LEU A 531 2.40 -7.98 2.78
CA LEU A 531 1.94 -6.60 2.58
C LEU A 531 3.08 -5.58 2.77
N GLU A 532 4.28 -5.89 2.25
CA GLU A 532 5.52 -5.15 2.46
C GLU A 532 6.11 -4.59 1.14
N PRO A 533 5.61 -3.48 0.60
CA PRO A 533 6.11 -2.87 -0.65
C PRO A 533 7.61 -2.53 -0.63
N HIS A 534 8.19 -2.26 0.55
CA HIS A 534 9.60 -1.92 0.70
C HIS A 534 10.54 -3.03 0.18
N ARG A 535 10.08 -4.29 0.13
CA ARG A 535 10.86 -5.40 -0.45
C ARG A 535 11.11 -5.21 -1.93
N ILE A 536 10.13 -4.64 -2.65
CA ILE A 536 10.30 -4.30 -4.08
C ILE A 536 11.27 -3.13 -4.24
N ALA A 537 11.17 -2.10 -3.40
CA ALA A 537 12.08 -0.96 -3.44
C ALA A 537 13.55 -1.39 -3.19
N SER A 538 13.78 -2.25 -2.18
CA SER A 538 15.10 -2.81 -1.90
C SER A 538 15.60 -3.67 -3.06
N TYR A 539 14.76 -4.56 -3.58
CA TYR A 539 15.11 -5.41 -4.72
C TYR A 539 15.49 -4.60 -5.97
N LEU A 540 14.74 -3.54 -6.28
CA LEU A 540 15.06 -2.66 -7.40
C LEU A 540 16.40 -1.96 -7.22
N HIS A 541 16.68 -1.47 -6.01
CA HIS A 541 17.96 -0.83 -5.72
C HIS A 541 19.14 -1.80 -5.89
N ASP A 542 19.06 -2.99 -5.29
CA ASP A 542 20.10 -4.01 -5.36
C ASP A 542 20.31 -4.51 -6.80
N THR A 543 19.21 -4.76 -7.53
CA THR A 543 19.28 -5.16 -8.95
C THR A 543 19.91 -4.05 -9.82
N SER A 544 19.60 -2.78 -9.52
CA SER A 544 20.19 -1.65 -10.24
C SER A 544 21.69 -1.52 -10.00
N GLN A 545 22.20 -1.85 -8.80
CA GLN A 545 23.63 -1.92 -8.54
C GLN A 545 24.31 -2.98 -9.41
N LEU A 546 23.69 -4.15 -9.56
CA LEU A 546 24.20 -5.21 -10.46
C LEU A 546 24.20 -4.75 -11.92
N VAL A 547 23.12 -4.09 -12.38
CA VAL A 547 23.03 -3.52 -13.72
C VAL A 547 24.14 -2.49 -13.96
N HIS A 548 24.35 -1.56 -13.05
CA HIS A 548 25.40 -0.54 -13.20
C HIS A 548 26.78 -1.16 -13.22
N THR A 549 27.06 -2.13 -12.32
CA THR A 549 28.33 -2.85 -12.26
C THR A 549 28.59 -3.60 -13.57
N TRP A 550 27.60 -4.33 -14.06
CA TRP A 550 27.69 -5.04 -15.34
C TRP A 550 27.90 -4.08 -16.52
N TYR A 551 27.12 -3.01 -16.59
CA TYR A 551 27.22 -2.01 -17.67
C TYR A 551 28.59 -1.35 -17.75
N HIS A 552 29.21 -1.07 -16.60
CA HIS A 552 30.53 -0.44 -16.55
C HIS A 552 31.68 -1.40 -16.92
N LYS A 553 31.55 -2.69 -16.62
CA LYS A 553 32.61 -3.67 -16.84
C LYS A 553 32.52 -4.32 -18.21
N HIS A 554 31.33 -4.42 -18.81
CA HIS A 554 31.11 -5.24 -20.00
C HIS A 554 30.45 -4.45 -21.12
N HIS A 555 31.16 -4.36 -22.27
CA HIS A 555 30.60 -3.81 -23.50
C HIS A 555 29.59 -4.79 -24.10
N VAL A 556 28.43 -4.27 -24.53
CA VAL A 556 27.38 -5.08 -25.18
C VAL A 556 27.53 -5.06 -26.69
N LEU A 557 27.70 -3.86 -27.25
CA LEU A 557 27.89 -3.65 -28.69
C LEU A 557 29.34 -3.94 -29.09
N ASP A 558 29.57 -4.17 -30.39
CA ASP A 558 30.88 -4.43 -30.98
C ASP A 558 31.60 -5.67 -30.40
N GLN A 559 30.82 -6.68 -30.00
CA GLN A 559 31.30 -7.98 -29.53
C GLN A 559 31.09 -9.07 -30.61
N PRO A 560 31.73 -10.24 -30.48
CA PRO A 560 31.39 -11.42 -31.31
C PRO A 560 29.88 -11.69 -31.24
N ALA A 561 29.26 -12.05 -32.35
CA ALA A 561 27.80 -12.12 -32.51
C ALA A 561 27.10 -12.95 -31.43
N ALA A 562 27.67 -14.09 -31.01
CA ALA A 562 27.10 -14.91 -29.94
C ALA A 562 27.04 -14.15 -28.61
N LEU A 563 28.14 -13.54 -28.18
CA LEU A 563 28.22 -12.77 -26.94
C LEU A 563 27.35 -11.51 -27.00
N MET A 564 27.38 -10.77 -28.13
CA MET A 564 26.57 -9.59 -28.33
C MET A 564 25.07 -9.92 -28.19
N ASN A 565 24.60 -10.98 -28.85
CA ASN A 565 23.20 -11.38 -28.77
C ASN A 565 22.81 -11.80 -27.35
N ALA A 566 23.66 -12.54 -26.63
CA ALA A 566 23.41 -12.94 -25.26
C ALA A 566 23.35 -11.74 -24.31
N ARG A 567 24.26 -10.76 -24.44
CA ARG A 567 24.27 -9.52 -23.65
C ARG A 567 23.09 -8.59 -23.97
N LEU A 568 22.69 -8.50 -25.25
CA LEU A 568 21.46 -7.78 -25.62
C LEU A 568 20.22 -8.39 -24.97
N PHE A 569 20.18 -9.72 -24.92
CA PHE A 569 19.07 -10.43 -24.28
C PHE A 569 19.05 -10.21 -22.75
N LEU A 570 20.22 -10.22 -22.12
CA LEU A 570 20.37 -9.87 -20.70
C LEU A 570 19.94 -8.42 -20.41
N ALA A 571 20.35 -7.46 -21.29
CA ALA A 571 19.93 -6.07 -21.19
C ALA A 571 18.41 -5.91 -21.32
N LEU A 572 17.79 -6.62 -22.28
CA LEU A 572 16.33 -6.59 -22.46
C LEU A 572 15.58 -7.17 -21.25
N ALA A 573 16.02 -8.31 -20.74
CA ALA A 573 15.43 -8.92 -19.55
C ALA A 573 15.56 -8.02 -18.32
N SER A 574 16.74 -7.39 -18.11
CA SER A 574 16.97 -6.44 -17.03
C SER A 574 16.05 -5.22 -17.14
N ARG A 575 15.88 -4.67 -18.35
CA ARG A 575 14.95 -3.56 -18.63
C ARG A 575 13.52 -3.92 -18.24
N ILE A 576 13.04 -5.12 -18.62
CA ILE A 576 11.69 -5.60 -18.31
C ILE A 576 11.49 -5.70 -16.80
N VAL A 577 12.41 -6.33 -16.08
CA VAL A 577 12.29 -6.54 -14.63
C VAL A 577 12.30 -5.22 -13.86
N LEU A 578 13.21 -4.30 -14.19
CA LEU A 578 13.24 -2.97 -13.56
C LEU A 578 11.94 -2.20 -13.81
N ARG A 579 11.44 -2.20 -15.06
CA ARG A 579 10.17 -1.56 -15.41
C ARG A 579 8.99 -2.17 -14.63
N ASN A 580 8.91 -3.49 -14.58
CA ASN A 580 7.83 -4.18 -13.87
C ASN A 580 7.85 -3.85 -12.37
N GLY A 581 9.02 -3.89 -11.72
CA GLY A 581 9.15 -3.53 -10.31
C GLY A 581 8.82 -2.06 -10.03
N LEU A 582 9.25 -1.13 -10.90
CA LEU A 582 8.86 0.29 -10.83
C LEU A 582 7.35 0.46 -10.98
N THR A 583 6.72 -0.27 -11.91
CA THR A 583 5.27 -0.26 -12.13
C THR A 583 4.50 -0.70 -10.88
N VAL A 584 4.95 -1.74 -10.16
CA VAL A 584 4.36 -2.17 -8.89
C VAL A 584 4.35 -1.04 -7.86
N LEU A 585 5.39 -0.21 -7.83
CA LEU A 585 5.47 0.95 -6.93
C LEU A 585 4.77 2.20 -7.49
N GLY A 586 4.22 2.14 -8.72
CA GLY A 586 3.60 3.27 -9.41
C GLY A 586 4.60 4.36 -9.80
N ILE A 587 5.84 3.98 -10.07
CA ILE A 587 6.96 4.85 -10.45
C ILE A 587 7.24 4.68 -11.95
N ALA A 588 7.54 5.77 -12.63
CA ALA A 588 7.86 5.74 -14.04
C ALA A 588 9.20 5.05 -14.32
N ALA A 589 9.28 4.36 -15.45
CA ALA A 589 10.52 3.77 -16.01
C ALA A 589 10.94 4.57 -17.25
N PRO A 590 11.66 5.70 -17.12
CA PRO A 590 12.01 6.55 -18.24
C PRO A 590 13.00 5.85 -19.16
N GLU A 591 12.85 6.05 -20.47
CA GLU A 591 13.78 5.52 -21.47
C GLU A 591 14.98 6.44 -21.71
N ARG A 592 14.91 7.68 -21.21
CA ARG A 592 15.95 8.71 -21.28
C ARG A 592 15.95 9.54 -20.01
N MET A 593 17.11 9.85 -19.54
CA MET A 593 17.34 10.78 -18.43
C MET A 593 18.48 11.72 -18.78
#